data_626da1a625b15aa638f4e6db36edd8d4
#
_entry.id   626da1a625b15aa638f4e6db36edd8d4
#
_cell.length_a   1.000
_cell.length_b   1.000
_cell.length_c   1.000
_cell.angle_alpha   90.00
_cell.angle_beta   90.00
_cell.angle_gamma   90.00
#
_symmetry.space_group_name_H-M   'P 1'
#
loop_
_entity.id
_entity.type
_entity.pdbx_description
1 polymer ?
#
loop_
_entity_poly.entity_id
_entity_poly.type
_entity_poly.pdbx_seq_one_letter_code
_entity_poly.pdbx_strand_id
1 'polypeptide(L)'
;ADRLAVIGHSRLGKTALWAGARDERFAMVVANESGEGGAALMRRNFGETTAIMTHTFPHWFARGYARFAGNADECPVDQHMLLALIAPRPLYIASADDDLWADPKGEFLAAREASRVYELFDRVGIGATELPPVGVAVGEQLGYHRRRGLHELTELDWQHFLDFADRHFVR
;
A
#
# COMPACT_ATOMS: atom_id res chain seq x y z
N ALA A 1 -10.50 22.02 -1.97
CA ALA A 1 -9.46 21.10 -2.48
C ALA A 1 -9.92 19.63 -2.40
N ASP A 2 -11.13 19.36 -2.91
CA ASP A 2 -11.78 18.05 -2.71
C ASP A 2 -11.29 16.96 -3.68
N ARG A 3 -10.22 17.25 -4.44
CA ARG A 3 -9.67 16.37 -5.49
C ARG A 3 -8.15 16.34 -5.46
N LEU A 4 -7.56 16.40 -4.26
CA LEU A 4 -6.12 16.28 -4.09
C LEU A 4 -5.75 14.81 -3.83
N ALA A 5 -4.95 14.23 -4.71
CA ALA A 5 -4.37 12.91 -4.51
C ALA A 5 -2.89 13.02 -4.09
N VAL A 6 -2.44 12.12 -3.25
CA VAL A 6 -1.02 11.89 -2.99
C VAL A 6 -0.61 10.54 -3.60
N ILE A 7 0.48 10.54 -4.35
CA ILE A 7 1.04 9.35 -4.98
C ILE A 7 2.52 9.23 -4.67
N GLY A 8 2.99 8.01 -4.50
CA GLY A 8 4.41 7.71 -4.33
C GLY A 8 4.79 6.33 -4.82
N HIS A 9 6.02 6.21 -5.31
CA HIS A 9 6.65 4.97 -5.72
C HIS A 9 7.76 4.61 -4.73
N SER A 10 7.91 3.32 -4.40
CA SER A 10 8.99 2.83 -3.54
C SER A 10 8.95 3.48 -2.15
N ARG A 11 10.05 4.04 -1.66
CA ARG A 11 10.10 4.78 -0.40
C ARG A 11 9.14 5.97 -0.34
N LEU A 12 8.83 6.59 -1.49
CA LEU A 12 7.82 7.64 -1.55
C LEU A 12 6.40 7.09 -1.48
N GLY A 13 6.18 5.81 -1.83
CA GLY A 13 4.94 5.10 -1.56
C GLY A 13 4.69 4.93 -0.07
N LYS A 14 5.73 4.60 0.72
CA LYS A 14 5.66 4.59 2.20
C LYS A 14 5.27 6.00 2.72
N THR A 15 5.89 7.04 2.16
CA THR A 15 5.59 8.44 2.51
C THR A 15 4.17 8.84 2.14
N ALA A 16 3.68 8.44 0.96
CA ALA A 16 2.32 8.73 0.50
C ALA A 16 1.26 8.09 1.41
N LEU A 17 1.45 6.83 1.81
CA LEU A 17 0.57 6.15 2.77
C LEU A 17 0.54 6.86 4.13
N TRP A 18 1.70 7.23 4.65
CA TRP A 18 1.80 7.95 5.92
C TRP A 18 1.16 9.34 5.84
N ALA A 19 1.41 10.09 4.76
CA ALA A 19 0.82 11.40 4.54
C ALA A 19 -0.71 11.31 4.45
N GLY A 20 -1.22 10.33 3.68
CA GLY A 20 -2.65 10.10 3.54
C GLY A 20 -3.33 9.69 4.85
N ALA A 21 -2.67 8.86 5.67
CA ALA A 21 -3.18 8.47 6.98
C ALA A 21 -3.21 9.64 7.99
N ARG A 22 -2.32 10.63 7.84
CA ARG A 22 -2.17 11.76 8.75
C ARG A 22 -2.93 13.01 8.33
N ASP A 23 -3.25 13.13 7.05
CA ASP A 23 -3.86 14.35 6.49
C ASP A 23 -5.06 14.01 5.60
N GLU A 24 -6.25 14.27 6.13
CA GLU A 24 -7.52 13.98 5.45
C GLU A 24 -7.80 14.89 4.24
N ARG A 25 -6.99 15.93 4.02
CA ARG A 25 -7.09 16.78 2.82
C ARG A 25 -6.70 16.04 1.55
N PHE A 26 -5.92 14.95 1.67
CA PHE A 26 -5.71 14.04 0.55
C PHE A 26 -6.96 13.19 0.36
N ALA A 27 -7.71 13.51 -0.68
CA ALA A 27 -8.95 12.81 -1.02
C ALA A 27 -8.71 11.41 -1.60
N MET A 28 -7.51 11.13 -2.08
CA MET A 28 -7.07 9.82 -2.56
C MET A 28 -5.59 9.58 -2.26
N VAL A 29 -5.23 8.34 -2.04
CA VAL A 29 -3.85 7.90 -1.80
C VAL A 29 -3.48 6.79 -2.78
N VAL A 30 -2.29 6.87 -3.37
CA VAL A 30 -1.74 5.84 -4.25
C VAL A 30 -0.34 5.48 -3.80
N ALA A 31 -0.09 4.19 -3.59
CA ALA A 31 1.23 3.65 -3.25
C ALA A 31 1.63 2.55 -4.23
N ASN A 32 2.72 2.77 -4.94
CA ASN A 32 3.28 1.84 -5.91
C ASN A 32 4.54 1.19 -5.34
N GLU A 33 4.55 -0.14 -5.28
CA GLU A 33 5.70 -0.96 -4.86
C GLU A 33 6.35 -0.42 -3.58
N SER A 34 5.52 -0.18 -2.57
CA SER A 34 5.93 0.52 -1.37
C SER A 34 6.61 -0.37 -0.32
N GLY A 35 6.43 -1.69 -0.40
CA GLY A 35 7.14 -2.68 0.40
C GLY A 35 7.00 -2.52 1.91
N GLU A 36 8.01 -2.97 2.63
CA GLU A 36 8.11 -2.90 4.10
C GLU A 36 8.09 -1.45 4.61
N GLY A 37 7.32 -1.21 5.67
CA GLY A 37 7.06 0.16 6.15
C GLY A 37 6.11 0.96 5.26
N GLY A 38 5.68 0.36 4.15
CA GLY A 38 4.64 0.82 3.22
C GLY A 38 3.40 -0.05 3.31
N ALA A 39 3.04 -0.74 2.22
CA ALA A 39 1.86 -1.60 2.16
C ALA A 39 2.14 -3.07 2.50
N ALA A 40 3.40 -3.57 2.41
CA ALA A 40 3.70 -4.97 2.66
C ALA A 40 3.63 -5.31 4.14
N LEU A 41 2.96 -6.44 4.48
CA LEU A 41 2.85 -6.91 5.86
C LEU A 41 4.25 -7.23 6.44
N MET A 42 4.62 -6.55 7.52
CA MET A 42 5.88 -6.72 8.23
C MET A 42 6.06 -8.16 8.75
N ARG A 43 5.00 -8.74 9.31
CA ARG A 43 5.03 -10.10 9.88
C ARG A 43 5.24 -11.22 8.86
N ARG A 44 5.12 -10.94 7.56
CA ARG A 44 5.51 -11.90 6.53
C ARG A 44 7.01 -12.14 6.48
N ASN A 45 7.80 -11.17 6.96
CA ASN A 45 9.27 -11.25 7.00
C ASN A 45 9.86 -11.69 5.64
N PHE A 46 9.40 -11.09 4.56
CA PHE A 46 9.75 -11.42 3.18
C PHE A 46 10.17 -10.15 2.42
N GLY A 47 11.10 -10.28 1.48
CA GLY A 47 11.63 -9.16 0.71
C GLY A 47 12.49 -8.22 1.57
N GLU A 48 12.21 -6.91 1.51
CA GLU A 48 12.81 -5.93 2.43
C GLU A 48 12.19 -6.09 3.82
N THR A 49 12.95 -6.67 4.75
CA THR A 49 12.47 -6.87 6.11
C THR A 49 12.77 -5.68 7.00
N THR A 50 12.07 -5.56 8.14
CA THR A 50 12.35 -4.52 9.14
C THR A 50 13.83 -4.48 9.54
N ALA A 51 14.48 -5.65 9.67
CA ALA A 51 15.89 -5.74 9.99
C ALA A 51 16.77 -5.12 8.90
N ILE A 52 16.52 -5.47 7.64
CA ILE A 52 17.26 -4.94 6.49
C ILE A 52 17.05 -3.42 6.38
N MET A 53 15.80 -2.98 6.46
CA MET A 53 15.43 -1.57 6.26
C MET A 53 16.01 -0.66 7.35
N THR A 54 15.92 -1.06 8.61
CA THR A 54 16.43 -0.27 9.73
C THR A 54 17.95 -0.27 9.81
N HIS A 55 18.62 -1.32 9.29
CA HIS A 55 20.08 -1.37 9.16
C HIS A 55 20.58 -0.50 8.00
N THR A 56 19.94 -0.64 6.81
CA THR A 56 20.41 0.00 5.57
C THR A 56 20.00 1.47 5.51
N PHE A 57 18.80 1.79 6.01
CA PHE A 57 18.21 3.13 5.94
C PHE A 57 17.71 3.61 7.30
N PRO A 58 18.57 3.68 8.34
CA PRO A 58 18.14 3.98 9.72
C PRO A 58 17.49 5.36 9.86
N HIS A 59 17.74 6.27 8.92
CA HIS A 59 17.19 7.63 8.90
C HIS A 59 15.77 7.72 8.31
N TRP A 60 15.24 6.64 7.73
CA TRP A 60 13.86 6.62 7.19
C TRP A 60 12.81 6.36 8.26
N PHE A 61 13.20 5.77 9.37
CA PHE A 61 12.30 5.27 10.40
C PHE A 61 12.50 5.94 11.75
N ALA A 62 11.44 5.94 12.56
CA ALA A 62 11.59 6.31 13.97
C ALA A 62 12.57 5.37 14.68
N ARG A 63 13.38 5.90 15.58
CA ARG A 63 14.42 5.11 16.32
C ARG A 63 13.87 3.86 16.99
N GLY A 64 12.62 3.93 17.50
CA GLY A 64 11.97 2.79 18.16
C GLY A 64 11.57 1.67 17.20
N TYR A 65 11.56 1.89 15.89
CA TYR A 65 11.16 0.87 14.90
C TYR A 65 12.19 -0.25 14.82
N ALA A 66 13.48 0.06 14.96
CA ALA A 66 14.56 -0.92 14.91
C ALA A 66 14.46 -2.02 15.99
N ARG A 67 13.73 -1.80 17.08
CA ARG A 67 13.50 -2.83 18.12
C ARG A 67 12.72 -4.04 17.60
N PHE A 68 12.00 -3.89 16.50
CA PHE A 68 11.25 -4.96 15.85
C PHE A 68 12.05 -5.69 14.76
N ALA A 69 13.32 -5.30 14.54
CA ALA A 69 14.23 -5.99 13.64
C ALA A 69 14.41 -7.45 14.10
N GLY A 70 13.95 -8.41 13.26
CA GLY A 70 13.95 -9.83 13.61
C GLY A 70 12.82 -10.28 14.56
N ASN A 71 12.03 -9.37 15.11
CA ASN A 71 10.94 -9.63 16.05
C ASN A 71 9.63 -8.96 15.58
N ALA A 72 9.29 -9.09 14.30
CA ALA A 72 8.11 -8.44 13.72
C ALA A 72 6.79 -8.77 14.46
N ASP A 73 6.69 -9.98 15.03
CA ASP A 73 5.50 -10.43 15.78
C ASP A 73 5.30 -9.65 17.10
N GLU A 74 6.35 -9.05 17.65
CA GLU A 74 6.25 -8.23 18.86
C GLU A 74 5.71 -6.82 18.57
N CYS A 75 5.66 -6.39 17.32
CA CYS A 75 5.08 -5.11 16.96
C CYS A 75 3.56 -5.14 17.16
N PRO A 76 2.97 -4.19 17.91
CA PRO A 76 1.53 -4.19 18.17
C PRO A 76 0.70 -3.81 16.95
N VAL A 77 1.34 -3.34 15.87
CA VAL A 77 0.68 -2.93 14.61
C VAL A 77 1.34 -3.62 13.42
N ASP A 78 0.62 -3.67 12.29
CA ASP A 78 1.17 -4.10 11.02
C ASP A 78 0.57 -3.24 9.89
N GLN A 79 1.09 -3.32 8.68
CA GLN A 79 0.85 -2.36 7.60
C GLN A 79 -0.62 -2.28 7.16
N HIS A 80 -1.41 -3.36 7.25
CA HIS A 80 -2.85 -3.28 7.02
C HIS A 80 -3.56 -2.26 7.91
N MET A 81 -3.04 -2.00 9.12
CA MET A 81 -3.58 -0.97 10.01
C MET A 81 -3.27 0.44 9.50
N LEU A 82 -2.09 0.66 8.90
CA LEU A 82 -1.77 1.94 8.25
C LEU A 82 -2.71 2.19 7.07
N LEU A 83 -2.95 1.17 6.23
CA LEU A 83 -3.89 1.26 5.11
C LEU A 83 -5.31 1.56 5.60
N ALA A 84 -5.73 0.93 6.69
CA ALA A 84 -7.05 1.13 7.30
C ALA A 84 -7.30 2.57 7.78
N LEU A 85 -6.25 3.30 8.20
CA LEU A 85 -6.37 4.72 8.61
C LEU A 85 -6.76 5.65 7.47
N ILE A 86 -6.67 5.21 6.22
CA ILE A 86 -7.06 6.01 5.05
C ILE A 86 -8.57 5.89 4.79
N ALA A 87 -9.21 4.80 5.25
CA ALA A 87 -10.65 4.60 5.08
C ALA A 87 -11.47 5.79 5.63
N PRO A 88 -12.61 6.16 5.01
CA PRO A 88 -13.21 5.55 3.81
C PRO A 88 -12.73 6.15 2.49
N ARG A 89 -11.64 6.92 2.47
CA ARG A 89 -11.10 7.58 1.26
C ARG A 89 -10.52 6.55 0.29
N PRO A 90 -10.59 6.80 -1.04
CA PRO A 90 -9.98 5.95 -2.04
C PRO A 90 -8.48 5.70 -1.78
N LEU A 91 -8.08 4.44 -1.78
CA LEU A 91 -6.70 3.99 -1.66
C LEU A 91 -6.38 3.02 -2.80
N TYR A 92 -5.26 3.22 -3.47
CA TYR A 92 -4.78 2.31 -4.50
C TYR A 92 -3.39 1.79 -4.19
N ILE A 93 -3.23 0.47 -4.21
CA ILE A 93 -1.94 -0.22 -4.04
C ILE A 93 -1.57 -0.88 -5.37
N ALA A 94 -0.35 -0.68 -5.81
CA ALA A 94 0.18 -1.28 -7.01
C ALA A 94 1.49 -2.01 -6.74
N SER A 95 1.64 -3.16 -7.37
CA SER A 95 2.80 -4.05 -7.21
C SER A 95 3.33 -4.51 -8.56
N ALA A 96 4.58 -4.97 -8.61
CA ALA A 96 5.14 -5.69 -9.74
C ALA A 96 5.44 -7.15 -9.36
N ASP A 97 5.15 -8.09 -10.26
CA ASP A 97 5.22 -9.53 -9.98
C ASP A 97 6.64 -10.02 -9.72
N ASP A 98 7.61 -9.43 -10.40
CA ASP A 98 9.03 -9.78 -10.30
C ASP A 98 9.77 -8.96 -9.23
N ASP A 99 9.11 -7.95 -8.62
CA ASP A 99 9.66 -7.17 -7.51
C ASP A 99 9.43 -7.88 -6.17
N LEU A 100 10.12 -8.99 -5.99
CA LEU A 100 10.04 -9.77 -4.75
C LEU A 100 10.58 -9.01 -3.54
N TRP A 101 11.35 -7.95 -3.77
CA TRP A 101 11.86 -7.09 -2.71
C TRP A 101 10.74 -6.31 -2.01
N ALA A 102 9.76 -5.79 -2.76
CA ALA A 102 8.61 -5.09 -2.23
C ALA A 102 7.49 -6.02 -1.70
N ASP A 103 7.62 -7.34 -1.86
CA ASP A 103 6.62 -8.33 -1.45
C ASP A 103 5.21 -8.06 -2.01
N PRO A 104 4.96 -8.27 -3.31
CA PRO A 104 3.65 -8.03 -3.93
C PRO A 104 2.50 -8.78 -3.24
N LYS A 105 2.79 -9.99 -2.74
CA LYS A 105 1.81 -10.77 -1.98
C LYS A 105 1.51 -10.15 -0.62
N GLY A 106 2.51 -9.62 0.05
CA GLY A 106 2.35 -8.91 1.34
C GLY A 106 1.55 -7.64 1.19
N GLU A 107 1.79 -6.87 0.13
CA GLU A 107 1.00 -5.67 -0.19
C GLU A 107 -0.47 -6.01 -0.46
N PHE A 108 -0.75 -7.06 -1.25
CA PHE A 108 -2.12 -7.54 -1.47
C PHE A 108 -2.80 -7.99 -0.17
N LEU A 109 -2.12 -8.78 0.65
CA LEU A 109 -2.69 -9.30 1.90
C LEU A 109 -3.02 -8.15 2.86
N ALA A 110 -2.16 -7.14 2.96
CA ALA A 110 -2.45 -5.96 3.77
C ALA A 110 -3.67 -5.19 3.26
N ALA A 111 -3.79 -5.00 1.95
CA ALA A 111 -4.94 -4.38 1.32
C ALA A 111 -6.24 -5.19 1.59
N ARG A 112 -6.17 -6.51 1.50
CA ARG A 112 -7.29 -7.40 1.83
C ARG A 112 -7.72 -7.26 3.28
N GLU A 113 -6.81 -7.28 4.24
CA GLU A 113 -7.16 -7.14 5.65
C GLU A 113 -7.66 -5.73 5.99
N ALA A 114 -7.11 -4.67 5.35
CA ALA A 114 -7.60 -3.30 5.50
C ALA A 114 -9.04 -3.13 4.99
N SER A 115 -9.48 -3.93 4.02
CA SER A 115 -10.83 -3.88 3.45
C SER A 115 -11.92 -4.04 4.50
N ARG A 116 -11.67 -4.79 5.57
CA ARG A 116 -12.62 -4.94 6.70
C ARG A 116 -12.99 -3.60 7.35
N VAL A 117 -12.08 -2.64 7.35
CA VAL A 117 -12.37 -1.31 7.89
C VAL A 117 -13.19 -0.49 6.89
N TYR A 118 -12.95 -0.64 5.58
CA TYR A 118 -13.78 -0.02 4.55
C TYR A 118 -15.24 -0.49 4.63
N GLU A 119 -15.47 -1.79 4.91
CA GLU A 119 -16.80 -2.37 5.12
C GLU A 119 -17.56 -1.73 6.28
N LEU A 120 -16.89 -1.26 7.36
CA LEU A 120 -17.53 -0.53 8.45
C LEU A 120 -18.11 0.83 8.03
N PHE A 121 -17.67 1.35 6.87
CA PHE A 121 -18.17 2.58 6.27
C PHE A 121 -19.11 2.31 5.07
N ASP A 122 -19.63 1.09 4.94
CA ASP A 122 -20.45 0.66 3.80
C ASP A 122 -19.72 0.87 2.45
N ARG A 123 -18.41 0.61 2.42
CA ARG A 123 -17.57 0.69 1.22
C ARG A 123 -17.01 -0.67 0.86
N VAL A 124 -17.06 -0.99 -0.43
CA VAL A 124 -16.41 -2.19 -0.94
C VAL A 124 -14.90 -1.93 -0.99
N GLY A 125 -14.14 -2.76 -0.28
CA GLY A 125 -12.68 -2.73 -0.30
C GLY A 125 -12.13 -3.39 -1.56
N ILE A 126 -11.15 -4.30 -1.38
CA ILE A 126 -10.47 -4.97 -2.50
C ILE A 126 -11.36 -6.00 -3.22
N GLY A 127 -12.37 -6.55 -2.53
CA GLY A 127 -13.33 -7.50 -3.11
C GLY A 127 -12.74 -8.83 -3.61
N ALA A 128 -11.46 -9.09 -3.37
CA ALA A 128 -10.76 -10.29 -3.79
C ALA A 128 -10.16 -11.03 -2.57
N THR A 129 -10.37 -12.33 -2.49
CA THR A 129 -9.83 -13.20 -1.42
C THR A 129 -8.45 -13.74 -1.75
N GLU A 130 -8.17 -13.92 -3.04
CA GLU A 130 -6.91 -14.45 -3.56
C GLU A 130 -6.17 -13.39 -4.37
N LEU A 131 -4.84 -13.51 -4.42
CA LEU A 131 -3.98 -12.63 -5.21
C LEU A 131 -4.42 -12.65 -6.67
N PRO A 132 -4.82 -11.50 -7.26
CA PRO A 132 -5.35 -11.48 -8.62
C PRO A 132 -4.28 -11.88 -9.64
N PRO A 133 -4.70 -12.39 -10.82
CA PRO A 133 -3.78 -12.62 -11.92
C PRO A 133 -3.02 -11.34 -12.31
N VAL A 134 -1.80 -11.52 -12.82
CA VAL A 134 -0.99 -10.40 -13.33
C VAL A 134 -1.75 -9.63 -14.42
N GLY A 135 -1.78 -8.31 -14.32
CA GLY A 135 -2.49 -7.42 -15.24
C GLY A 135 -3.98 -7.23 -14.96
N VAL A 136 -4.50 -7.87 -13.90
CA VAL A 136 -5.90 -7.70 -13.50
C VAL A 136 -5.99 -6.75 -12.30
N ALA A 137 -6.70 -5.63 -12.50
CA ALA A 137 -7.04 -4.73 -11.41
C ALA A 137 -8.31 -5.19 -10.69
N VAL A 138 -8.31 -5.08 -9.36
CA VAL A 138 -9.43 -5.45 -8.49
C VAL A 138 -9.72 -4.33 -7.49
N GLY A 139 -10.91 -4.36 -6.90
CA GLY A 139 -11.32 -3.45 -5.84
C GLY A 139 -12.08 -2.22 -6.32
N GLU A 140 -12.82 -1.63 -5.38
CA GLU A 140 -13.63 -0.43 -5.62
C GLU A 140 -13.07 0.77 -4.87
N GLN A 141 -13.28 0.85 -3.56
CA GLN A 141 -12.78 1.94 -2.74
C GLN A 141 -11.31 1.75 -2.32
N LEU A 142 -10.90 0.49 -2.19
CA LEU A 142 -9.51 0.09 -2.07
C LEU A 142 -9.16 -0.73 -3.32
N GLY A 143 -8.33 -0.17 -4.21
CA GLY A 143 -7.93 -0.80 -5.45
C GLY A 143 -6.57 -1.49 -5.34
N TYR A 144 -6.37 -2.52 -6.15
CA TYR A 144 -5.09 -3.21 -6.27
C TYR A 144 -4.88 -3.74 -7.69
N HIS A 145 -3.66 -3.64 -8.18
CA HIS A 145 -3.21 -4.42 -9.33
C HIS A 145 -1.78 -4.92 -9.12
N ARG A 146 -1.43 -5.94 -9.90
CA ARG A 146 -0.08 -6.47 -10.00
C ARG A 146 0.28 -6.59 -11.47
N ARG A 147 1.32 -5.86 -11.93
CA ARG A 147 1.83 -5.96 -13.30
C ARG A 147 3.02 -6.92 -13.42
N ARG A 148 3.42 -7.25 -14.63
CA ARG A 148 4.73 -7.89 -14.89
C ARG A 148 5.86 -6.89 -14.74
N GLY A 149 7.05 -7.39 -14.45
CA GLY A 149 8.29 -6.60 -14.44
C GLY A 149 8.82 -6.31 -13.05
N LEU A 150 9.89 -5.53 -13.05
CA LEU A 150 10.68 -5.20 -11.87
C LEU A 150 10.18 -3.92 -11.17
N HIS A 151 10.99 -3.43 -10.24
CA HIS A 151 10.74 -2.24 -9.42
C HIS A 151 10.77 -0.96 -10.27
N GLU A 152 9.62 -0.56 -10.81
CA GLU A 152 9.46 0.57 -11.73
C GLU A 152 8.09 1.23 -11.55
N LEU A 153 7.94 2.43 -12.09
CA LEU A 153 6.65 3.10 -12.28
C LEU A 153 6.41 3.25 -13.79
N THR A 154 5.47 2.48 -14.31
CA THR A 154 5.24 2.35 -15.75
C THR A 154 3.99 3.09 -16.23
N GLU A 155 3.82 3.20 -17.55
CA GLU A 155 2.61 3.75 -18.16
C GLU A 155 1.36 2.94 -17.77
N LEU A 156 1.47 1.62 -17.63
CA LEU A 156 0.37 0.77 -17.19
C LEU A 156 -0.09 1.12 -15.76
N ASP A 157 0.85 1.39 -14.85
CA ASP A 157 0.52 1.83 -13.50
C ASP A 157 -0.25 3.14 -13.54
N TRP A 158 0.24 4.12 -14.34
CA TRP A 158 -0.43 5.40 -14.51
C TRP A 158 -1.83 5.25 -15.10
N GLN A 159 -2.04 4.35 -16.07
CA GLN A 159 -3.37 4.10 -16.62
C GLN A 159 -4.34 3.63 -15.52
N HIS A 160 -3.93 2.65 -14.71
CA HIS A 160 -4.75 2.18 -13.60
C HIS A 160 -5.02 3.28 -12.56
N PHE A 161 -4.04 4.13 -12.26
CA PHE A 161 -4.23 5.22 -11.29
C PHE A 161 -5.19 6.28 -11.80
N LEU A 162 -5.11 6.64 -13.07
CA LEU A 162 -6.02 7.60 -13.70
C LEU A 162 -7.44 7.03 -13.81
N ASP A 163 -7.59 5.78 -14.24
CA ASP A 163 -8.90 5.11 -14.30
C ASP A 163 -9.54 5.00 -12.90
N PHE A 164 -8.73 4.77 -11.87
CA PHE A 164 -9.21 4.75 -10.50
C PHE A 164 -9.61 6.17 -10.03
N ALA A 165 -8.79 7.18 -10.34
CA ALA A 165 -9.09 8.56 -10.00
C ALA A 165 -10.38 9.06 -10.67
N ASP A 166 -10.59 8.72 -11.94
CA ASP A 166 -11.79 9.10 -12.68
C ASP A 166 -13.06 8.52 -12.05
N ARG A 167 -13.02 7.28 -11.58
CA ARG A 167 -14.16 6.68 -10.86
C ARG A 167 -14.54 7.42 -9.58
N HIS A 168 -13.57 8.07 -8.91
CA HIS A 168 -13.78 8.71 -7.62
C HIS A 168 -13.89 10.24 -7.69
N PHE A 169 -13.34 10.88 -8.71
CA PHE A 169 -13.26 12.34 -8.84
C PHE A 169 -14.18 12.93 -9.91
N VAL A 170 -14.54 12.15 -10.92
CA VAL A 170 -15.48 12.59 -11.96
C VAL A 170 -16.91 12.28 -11.51
N ARG A 171 -17.59 13.29 -11.06
CA ARG A 171 -19.04 13.31 -10.85
C ARG A 171 -19.65 14.48 -11.62
#